data_f529a409817c0bbeece3a161ed665ca0
#
_entry.id   f529a409817c0bbeece3a161ed665ca0
#
_cell.length_a   1.000
_cell.length_b   1.000
_cell.length_c   1.000
_cell.angle_alpha   90.00
_cell.angle_beta   90.00
_cell.angle_gamma   90.00
#
_symmetry.space_group_name_H-M   'P 1'
#
loop_
_entity.id
_entity.type
_entity.pdbx_description
1 polymer ?
#
loop_
_entity_poly.entity_id
_entity_poly.type
_entity_poly.pdbx_seq_one_letter_code
_entity_poly.pdbx_strand_id
1 'polypeptide(L)'
;MDYNVKNFGAQGNGVSDDTAAIQAAIDAAHAAGGGTVYLPAGEYRVSGGEEPSDGALLIKSNVYIVGAGMGETVIKMVDGWTQNVTGMVRSAYGEETSNFGVSDLTLDGNRDNLSAKVDGWFNGYIPGEDGADRDVTLERVEIREMSGYGFDPHEQTINLTIRDSVAHDNSLDGFVADYQVGGVFENNVSYNNDRHGFNVVTSTHDFTLSNNVAYGNGGAGLVVQRGSYNLPHPYDILIDGGAYYDNALEGVQLKMTHDVTLQNAEIYGNGLYG
;
A
#
# COMPACT_ATOMS: atom_id res chain seq x y z
N MET A 1 17.32 7.47 15.92
CA MET A 1 17.28 8.94 16.14
C MET A 1 15.99 9.40 15.44
N ASP A 2 15.25 10.33 16.05
CA ASP A 2 13.96 10.75 15.49
C ASP A 2 14.11 12.06 14.73
N TYR A 3 13.72 12.04 13.47
CA TYR A 3 13.75 13.19 12.56
C TYR A 3 12.34 13.77 12.47
N ASN A 4 12.01 14.74 13.31
CA ASN A 4 10.72 15.42 13.27
C ASN A 4 10.67 16.35 12.05
N VAL A 5 9.71 16.13 11.14
CA VAL A 5 9.59 16.88 9.89
C VAL A 5 9.38 18.40 10.10
N LYS A 6 8.88 18.80 11.26
CA LYS A 6 8.76 20.23 11.62
C LYS A 6 10.13 20.91 11.69
N ASN A 7 11.18 20.19 12.06
CA ASN A 7 12.56 20.71 12.11
C ASN A 7 13.16 20.90 10.70
N PHE A 8 12.52 20.33 9.67
CA PHE A 8 12.88 20.46 8.27
C PHE A 8 11.99 21.45 7.52
N GLY A 9 11.06 22.10 8.21
CA GLY A 9 10.21 23.15 7.65
C GLY A 9 8.77 22.72 7.31
N ALA A 10 8.40 21.43 7.52
CA ALA A 10 7.03 20.99 7.28
C ALA A 10 6.03 21.74 8.15
N GLN A 11 4.92 22.20 7.56
CA GLN A 11 3.89 22.96 8.26
C GLN A 11 2.78 22.07 8.83
N GLY A 12 2.36 21.01 8.09
CA GLY A 12 1.25 20.14 8.47
C GLY A 12 -0.03 20.92 8.79
N ASN A 13 -0.31 21.95 8.01
CA ASN A 13 -1.42 22.92 8.22
C ASN A 13 -2.55 22.74 7.19
N GLY A 14 -2.48 21.72 6.32
CA GLY A 14 -3.45 21.45 5.27
C GLY A 14 -3.42 22.40 4.06
N VAL A 15 -2.45 23.30 4.00
CA VAL A 15 -2.37 24.35 2.97
C VAL A 15 -1.01 24.34 2.25
N SER A 16 0.07 24.30 3.02
CA SER A 16 1.44 24.34 2.47
C SER A 16 1.82 23.00 1.85
N ASP A 17 2.55 23.03 0.75
CA ASP A 17 3.21 21.83 0.21
C ASP A 17 4.40 21.47 1.09
N ASP A 18 4.33 20.34 1.74
CA ASP A 18 5.32 19.84 2.70
C ASP A 18 6.27 18.79 2.09
N THR A 19 6.11 18.47 0.79
CA THR A 19 6.87 17.41 0.09
C THR A 19 8.36 17.52 0.33
N ALA A 20 8.95 18.67 0.02
CA ALA A 20 10.39 18.87 0.13
C ALA A 20 10.90 18.77 1.58
N ALA A 21 10.11 19.21 2.55
CA ALA A 21 10.47 19.17 3.96
C ALA A 21 10.44 17.72 4.51
N ILE A 22 9.41 16.95 4.13
CA ILE A 22 9.32 15.54 4.52
C ILE A 22 10.44 14.74 3.84
N GLN A 23 10.70 14.97 2.54
CA GLN A 23 11.78 14.29 1.83
C GLN A 23 13.16 14.61 2.43
N ALA A 24 13.40 15.86 2.83
CA ALA A 24 14.65 16.24 3.49
C ALA A 24 14.86 15.51 4.83
N ALA A 25 13.78 15.24 5.58
CA ALA A 25 13.85 14.46 6.80
C ALA A 25 14.18 12.98 6.51
N ILE A 26 13.59 12.39 5.47
CA ILE A 26 13.88 11.03 5.00
C ILE A 26 15.35 10.91 4.57
N ASP A 27 15.84 11.87 3.79
CA ASP A 27 17.20 11.91 3.30
C ASP A 27 18.22 12.04 4.45
N ALA A 28 17.92 12.88 5.43
CA ALA A 28 18.76 13.06 6.61
C ALA A 28 18.81 11.79 7.49
N ALA A 29 17.67 11.12 7.68
CA ALA A 29 17.60 9.87 8.41
C ALA A 29 18.45 8.80 7.71
N HIS A 30 18.26 8.63 6.40
CA HIS A 30 19.03 7.67 5.60
C HIS A 30 20.54 7.96 5.63
N ALA A 31 20.95 9.21 5.44
CA ALA A 31 22.36 9.62 5.45
C ALA A 31 23.05 9.36 6.80
N ALA A 32 22.29 9.31 7.89
CA ALA A 32 22.79 8.96 9.22
C ALA A 32 22.80 7.44 9.50
N GLY A 33 22.46 6.61 8.49
CA GLY A 33 22.42 5.15 8.63
C GLY A 33 21.03 4.60 8.99
N GLY A 34 20.01 5.44 9.02
CA GLY A 34 18.62 5.08 9.32
C GLY A 34 18.02 5.84 10.51
N GLY A 35 16.71 5.69 10.68
CA GLY A 35 16.01 6.31 11.80
C GLY A 35 14.52 6.47 11.54
N THR A 36 13.83 7.09 12.48
CA THR A 36 12.41 7.39 12.42
C THR A 36 12.19 8.83 11.92
N VAL A 37 11.46 8.96 10.84
CA VAL A 37 10.92 10.25 10.36
C VAL A 37 9.55 10.44 10.97
N TYR A 38 9.44 11.34 11.93
CA TYR A 38 8.21 11.54 12.69
C TYR A 38 7.40 12.73 12.16
N LEU A 39 6.15 12.46 11.83
CA LEU A 39 5.15 13.45 11.44
C LEU A 39 4.16 13.65 12.61
N PRO A 40 4.24 14.73 13.38
CA PRO A 40 3.20 15.06 14.36
C PRO A 40 1.80 15.14 13.75
N ALA A 41 0.76 15.10 14.59
CA ALA A 41 -0.62 15.29 14.14
C ALA A 41 -0.76 16.57 13.28
N GLY A 42 -1.47 16.45 12.16
CA GLY A 42 -1.66 17.50 11.17
C GLY A 42 -1.92 16.96 9.77
N GLU A 43 -2.32 17.85 8.86
CA GLU A 43 -2.51 17.52 7.44
C GLU A 43 -1.34 18.08 6.63
N TYR A 44 -0.57 17.19 6.03
CA TYR A 44 0.61 17.47 5.22
C TYR A 44 0.27 17.33 3.75
N ARG A 45 0.23 18.44 3.01
CA ARG A 45 0.00 18.39 1.57
C ARG A 45 1.27 18.00 0.85
N VAL A 46 1.13 17.08 -0.14
CA VAL A 46 2.26 16.62 -0.96
C VAL A 46 1.93 16.67 -2.44
N SER A 47 2.92 17.00 -3.25
CA SER A 47 2.89 16.94 -4.71
C SER A 47 3.70 15.76 -5.23
N GLY A 48 3.39 15.28 -6.42
CA GLY A 48 4.19 14.27 -7.11
C GLY A 48 5.52 14.81 -7.63
N GLY A 49 6.38 13.91 -8.08
CA GLY A 49 7.63 14.27 -8.76
C GLY A 49 7.42 14.68 -10.22
N GLU A 50 8.53 14.87 -10.95
CA GLU A 50 8.50 15.25 -12.37
C GLU A 50 8.02 14.09 -13.25
N GLU A 51 8.36 12.85 -12.89
CA GLU A 51 7.89 11.63 -13.53
C GLU A 51 6.97 10.85 -12.59
N PRO A 52 5.99 10.08 -13.10
CA PRO A 52 5.10 9.27 -12.27
C PRO A 52 5.85 8.33 -11.30
N SER A 53 6.99 7.83 -11.74
CA SER A 53 7.85 6.91 -10.99
C SER A 53 8.62 7.56 -9.85
N ASP A 54 8.65 8.88 -9.76
CA ASP A 54 9.27 9.59 -8.64
C ASP A 54 8.41 9.50 -7.39
N GLY A 55 7.10 9.21 -7.54
CA GLY A 55 6.15 9.26 -6.44
C GLY A 55 5.98 10.67 -5.87
N ALA A 56 5.46 10.77 -4.63
CA ALA A 56 5.49 12.03 -3.89
C ALA A 56 6.61 12.02 -2.84
N LEU A 57 6.80 10.90 -2.16
CA LEU A 57 7.86 10.71 -1.15
C LEU A 57 8.63 9.41 -1.44
N LEU A 58 9.93 9.51 -1.58
CA LEU A 58 10.82 8.36 -1.74
C LEU A 58 11.37 7.91 -0.38
N ILE A 59 10.88 6.79 0.10
CA ILE A 59 11.40 6.15 1.31
C ILE A 59 12.71 5.42 0.98
N LYS A 60 13.60 5.29 1.96
CA LYS A 60 14.95 4.75 1.78
C LYS A 60 15.26 3.68 2.82
N SER A 61 16.28 2.87 2.55
CA SER A 61 16.72 1.81 3.46
C SER A 61 16.97 2.31 4.88
N ASN A 62 16.52 1.51 5.85
CA ASN A 62 16.60 1.75 7.29
C ASN A 62 15.80 2.98 7.78
N VAL A 63 14.84 3.47 6.99
CA VAL A 63 13.99 4.61 7.37
C VAL A 63 12.56 4.13 7.64
N TYR A 64 11.98 4.59 8.76
CA TYR A 64 10.58 4.39 9.08
C TYR A 64 9.87 5.73 9.18
N ILE A 65 8.79 5.90 8.44
CA ILE A 65 7.91 7.07 8.51
C ILE A 65 6.81 6.77 9.52
N VAL A 66 6.71 7.58 10.58
CA VAL A 66 5.78 7.34 11.69
C VAL A 66 4.94 8.59 11.94
N GLY A 67 3.63 8.43 11.93
CA GLY A 67 2.67 9.47 12.29
C GLY A 67 2.27 9.44 13.77
N ALA A 68 1.29 10.25 14.13
CA ALA A 68 0.67 10.28 15.45
C ALA A 68 -0.50 9.29 15.58
N GLY A 69 -1.04 8.82 14.45
CA GLY A 69 -2.16 7.90 14.37
C GLY A 69 -2.92 8.06 13.06
N MET A 70 -3.68 7.01 12.66
CA MET A 70 -4.62 7.09 11.55
C MET A 70 -5.64 8.21 11.82
N GLY A 71 -5.87 9.09 10.84
CA GLY A 71 -6.73 10.26 10.95
C GLY A 71 -6.11 11.44 11.71
N GLU A 72 -5.09 11.24 12.52
CA GLU A 72 -4.39 12.33 13.23
C GLU A 72 -3.24 12.91 12.39
N THR A 73 -2.46 12.06 11.76
CA THR A 73 -1.46 12.45 10.76
C THR A 73 -1.96 12.07 9.39
N VAL A 74 -2.25 13.04 8.54
CA VAL A 74 -2.74 12.83 7.18
C VAL A 74 -1.73 13.39 6.18
N ILE A 75 -1.22 12.54 5.30
CA ILE A 75 -0.46 12.95 4.12
C ILE A 75 -1.45 12.96 2.96
N LYS A 76 -1.68 14.12 2.35
CA LYS A 76 -2.72 14.33 1.34
C LYS A 76 -2.18 14.96 0.07
N MET A 77 -2.59 14.44 -1.09
CA MET A 77 -2.26 15.08 -2.37
C MET A 77 -2.77 16.51 -2.45
N VAL A 78 -1.97 17.39 -3.06
CA VAL A 78 -2.38 18.77 -3.34
C VAL A 78 -3.56 18.80 -4.32
N ASP A 79 -4.40 19.83 -4.20
CA ASP A 79 -5.52 20.04 -5.12
C ASP A 79 -5.02 20.37 -6.53
N GLY A 80 -5.75 19.90 -7.55
CA GLY A 80 -5.49 20.21 -8.96
C GLY A 80 -4.28 19.50 -9.56
N TRP A 81 -3.73 18.48 -8.90
CA TRP A 81 -2.64 17.69 -9.47
C TRP A 81 -3.08 16.94 -10.73
N THR A 82 -2.24 16.94 -11.77
CA THR A 82 -2.61 16.44 -13.12
C THR A 82 -1.71 15.32 -13.64
N GLN A 83 -0.57 15.08 -13.02
CA GLN A 83 0.37 14.02 -13.44
C GLN A 83 0.15 12.75 -12.60
N ASN A 84 0.29 11.58 -13.21
CA ASN A 84 0.19 10.33 -12.47
C ASN A 84 1.26 10.25 -11.37
N VAL A 85 0.92 9.61 -10.25
CA VAL A 85 1.82 9.37 -9.12
C VAL A 85 1.77 7.88 -8.80
N THR A 86 2.84 7.17 -9.14
CA THR A 86 2.97 5.76 -8.83
C THR A 86 3.52 5.60 -7.42
N GLY A 87 2.62 5.66 -6.46
CA GLY A 87 2.87 5.67 -5.02
C GLY A 87 3.06 7.06 -4.42
N MET A 88 2.13 7.48 -3.55
CA MET A 88 2.36 8.66 -2.71
C MET A 88 3.59 8.49 -1.83
N VAL A 89 3.78 7.29 -1.30
CA VAL A 89 5.02 6.85 -0.65
C VAL A 89 5.50 5.61 -1.37
N ARG A 90 6.77 5.61 -1.77
CA ARG A 90 7.34 4.48 -2.50
C ARG A 90 8.85 4.33 -2.28
N SER A 91 9.39 3.14 -2.58
CA SER A 91 10.83 2.91 -2.80
C SER A 91 11.25 3.30 -4.22
N ALA A 92 12.52 3.55 -4.44
CA ALA A 92 13.05 3.91 -5.75
C ALA A 92 13.09 2.70 -6.70
N TYR A 93 12.87 2.93 -7.99
CA TYR A 93 13.16 1.92 -9.01
C TYR A 93 14.67 1.72 -9.19
N GLY A 94 15.08 0.47 -9.43
CA GLY A 94 16.47 0.13 -9.74
C GLY A 94 17.42 0.20 -8.56
N GLU A 95 16.90 0.42 -7.35
CA GLU A 95 17.67 0.42 -6.09
C GLU A 95 17.03 -0.55 -5.11
N GLU A 96 17.81 -1.50 -4.60
CA GLU A 96 17.34 -2.39 -3.54
C GLU A 96 17.17 -1.61 -2.24
N THR A 97 15.93 -1.54 -1.76
CA THR A 97 15.60 -0.87 -0.50
C THR A 97 15.25 -1.91 0.56
N SER A 98 15.80 -1.78 1.76
CA SER A 98 15.61 -2.78 2.81
C SER A 98 15.39 -2.17 4.19
N ASN A 99 14.65 -2.91 5.04
CA ASN A 99 14.39 -2.54 6.43
C ASN A 99 13.74 -1.15 6.53
N PHE A 100 12.58 -0.99 5.95
CA PHE A 100 11.87 0.29 5.90
C PHE A 100 10.36 0.08 6.05
N GLY A 101 9.63 1.18 6.27
CA GLY A 101 8.19 1.07 6.41
C GLY A 101 7.48 2.36 6.84
N VAL A 102 6.17 2.22 7.04
CA VAL A 102 5.28 3.31 7.43
C VAL A 102 4.36 2.85 8.53
N SER A 103 4.10 3.70 9.52
CA SER A 103 3.09 3.41 10.54
C SER A 103 2.35 4.63 11.05
N ASP A 104 1.16 4.37 11.63
CA ASP A 104 0.40 5.34 12.42
C ASP A 104 0.04 6.63 11.65
N LEU A 105 -0.41 6.50 10.40
CA LEU A 105 -0.82 7.64 9.58
C LEU A 105 -1.86 7.28 8.53
N THR A 106 -2.41 8.31 7.88
CA THR A 106 -3.31 8.20 6.72
C THR A 106 -2.63 8.76 5.46
N LEU A 107 -2.74 8.02 4.36
CA LEU A 107 -2.50 8.51 3.00
C LEU A 107 -3.86 8.81 2.34
N ASP A 108 -4.07 10.03 1.92
CA ASP A 108 -5.31 10.52 1.28
C ASP A 108 -5.01 10.99 -0.14
N GLY A 109 -5.52 10.25 -1.12
CA GLY A 109 -5.29 10.50 -2.55
C GLY A 109 -5.99 11.75 -3.08
N ASN A 110 -6.98 12.30 -2.34
CA ASN A 110 -7.71 13.52 -2.72
C ASN A 110 -8.39 13.42 -4.11
N ARG A 111 -8.84 12.22 -4.50
CA ARG A 111 -9.25 11.86 -5.87
C ARG A 111 -10.25 12.81 -6.52
N ASP A 112 -11.16 13.37 -5.73
CA ASP A 112 -12.21 14.26 -6.25
C ASP A 112 -11.67 15.64 -6.68
N ASN A 113 -10.46 16.00 -6.25
CA ASN A 113 -9.84 17.30 -6.51
C ASN A 113 -8.62 17.22 -7.44
N LEU A 114 -8.44 16.09 -8.14
CA LEU A 114 -7.35 15.92 -9.09
C LEU A 114 -7.80 15.15 -10.34
N SER A 115 -7.02 15.16 -11.40
CA SER A 115 -7.31 14.45 -12.65
C SER A 115 -6.25 13.41 -13.05
N ALA A 116 -5.40 13.05 -12.11
CA ALA A 116 -4.32 12.09 -12.28
C ALA A 116 -4.68 10.74 -11.65
N LYS A 117 -4.03 9.66 -12.08
CA LYS A 117 -4.00 8.41 -11.33
C LYS A 117 -2.97 8.54 -10.20
N VAL A 118 -3.40 8.30 -8.97
CA VAL A 118 -2.56 8.31 -7.78
C VAL A 118 -2.74 6.99 -7.06
N ASP A 119 -1.64 6.27 -6.84
CA ASP A 119 -1.59 5.08 -6.00
C ASP A 119 -1.05 5.47 -4.60
N GLY A 120 -1.51 4.81 -3.55
CA GLY A 120 -1.14 5.15 -2.18
C GLY A 120 0.27 4.71 -1.81
N TRP A 121 0.46 3.42 -1.55
CA TRP A 121 1.76 2.80 -1.32
C TRP A 121 2.20 2.03 -2.55
N PHE A 122 3.46 2.19 -2.93
CA PHE A 122 4.07 1.41 -4.01
C PHE A 122 5.50 1.05 -3.63
N ASN A 123 5.87 -0.21 -3.76
CA ASN A 123 7.24 -0.63 -3.54
C ASN A 123 7.63 -1.73 -4.51
N GLY A 124 8.91 -2.00 -4.57
CA GLY A 124 9.46 -3.10 -5.31
C GLY A 124 10.54 -2.67 -6.27
N TYR A 125 11.09 -3.67 -6.90
CA TYR A 125 12.16 -3.60 -7.85
C TYR A 125 11.70 -4.18 -9.18
N ILE A 126 12.22 -3.71 -10.30
CA ILE A 126 11.79 -4.17 -11.63
C ILE A 126 12.12 -5.66 -11.80
N PRO A 127 11.15 -6.53 -12.12
CA PRO A 127 11.38 -7.96 -12.28
C PRO A 127 12.41 -8.26 -13.38
N GLY A 128 13.31 -9.20 -13.10
CA GLY A 128 14.34 -9.65 -14.03
C GLY A 128 15.65 -8.88 -13.94
N GLU A 129 15.74 -7.88 -13.07
CA GLU A 129 16.99 -7.29 -12.63
C GLU A 129 17.43 -7.92 -11.30
N ASP A 130 18.72 -7.89 -10.98
CA ASP A 130 19.23 -8.45 -9.72
C ASP A 130 18.84 -7.54 -8.56
N GLY A 131 17.81 -7.91 -7.82
CA GLY A 131 17.40 -7.18 -6.62
C GLY A 131 15.92 -7.34 -6.29
N ALA A 132 15.59 -7.03 -5.06
CA ALA A 132 14.23 -6.95 -4.54
C ALA A 132 14.23 -6.06 -3.31
N ASP A 133 13.14 -5.35 -3.06
CA ASP A 133 12.93 -4.72 -1.77
C ASP A 133 12.80 -5.80 -0.68
N ARG A 134 13.24 -5.51 0.54
CA ARG A 134 13.29 -6.51 1.62
C ARG A 134 12.85 -5.92 2.95
N ASP A 135 12.21 -6.78 3.75
CA ASP A 135 11.87 -6.46 5.13
C ASP A 135 11.06 -5.16 5.24
N VAL A 136 9.93 -5.13 4.52
CA VAL A 136 9.02 -3.99 4.44
C VAL A 136 7.90 -4.17 5.46
N THR A 137 7.62 -3.14 6.25
CA THR A 137 6.54 -3.18 7.23
C THR A 137 5.65 -1.95 7.13
N LEU A 138 4.35 -2.19 6.93
CA LEU A 138 3.31 -1.18 7.06
C LEU A 138 2.34 -1.62 8.17
N GLU A 139 2.11 -0.78 9.16
CA GLU A 139 1.19 -1.12 10.22
C GLU A 139 0.40 0.10 10.72
N ARG A 140 -0.87 -0.10 10.97
CA ARG A 140 -1.78 0.98 11.38
C ARG A 140 -1.72 2.17 10.40
N VAL A 141 -1.84 1.84 9.10
CA VAL A 141 -1.90 2.81 8.00
C VAL A 141 -3.29 2.77 7.38
N GLU A 142 -3.91 3.92 7.24
CA GLU A 142 -5.13 4.10 6.44
C GLU A 142 -4.74 4.63 5.05
N ILE A 143 -5.25 4.00 3.99
CA ILE A 143 -5.10 4.52 2.62
C ILE A 143 -6.50 4.68 2.02
N ARG A 144 -6.83 5.91 1.60
CA ARG A 144 -8.16 6.25 1.11
C ARG A 144 -8.15 7.24 -0.03
N GLU A 145 -9.29 7.31 -0.72
CA GLU A 145 -9.54 8.32 -1.77
C GLU A 145 -8.45 8.36 -2.84
N MET A 146 -7.85 7.19 -3.14
CA MET A 146 -6.93 7.06 -4.27
C MET A 146 -7.70 6.97 -5.58
N SER A 147 -7.24 7.67 -6.61
CA SER A 147 -7.72 7.48 -7.98
C SER A 147 -7.13 6.24 -8.65
N GLY A 148 -6.24 5.55 -7.97
CA GLY A 148 -5.63 4.27 -8.31
C GLY A 148 -5.81 3.24 -7.19
N TYR A 149 -4.76 2.51 -6.89
CA TYR A 149 -4.70 1.48 -5.85
C TYR A 149 -4.45 2.07 -4.45
N GLY A 150 -4.91 1.36 -3.42
CA GLY A 150 -4.54 1.64 -2.05
C GLY A 150 -3.10 1.22 -1.74
N PHE A 151 -2.92 0.01 -1.22
CA PHE A 151 -1.61 -0.62 -1.05
C PHE A 151 -1.29 -1.43 -2.31
N ASP A 152 -0.29 -1.00 -3.07
CA ASP A 152 0.14 -1.65 -4.32
C ASP A 152 1.65 -1.98 -4.30
N PRO A 153 2.10 -2.93 -3.47
CA PRO A 153 3.45 -3.48 -3.58
C PRO A 153 3.55 -4.30 -4.87
N HIS A 154 3.85 -3.62 -5.97
CA HIS A 154 3.69 -4.15 -7.32
C HIS A 154 4.89 -4.97 -7.80
N GLU A 155 6.11 -4.60 -7.43
CA GLU A 155 7.31 -5.28 -7.89
C GLU A 155 7.81 -6.29 -6.84
N GLN A 156 8.87 -7.01 -7.12
CA GLN A 156 9.35 -8.05 -6.22
C GLN A 156 9.77 -7.48 -4.85
N THR A 157 9.13 -8.02 -3.81
CA THR A 157 9.49 -7.74 -2.42
C THR A 157 9.61 -9.04 -1.64
N ILE A 158 10.61 -9.14 -0.78
CA ILE A 158 10.85 -10.28 0.10
C ILE A 158 10.56 -9.87 1.54
N ASN A 159 9.73 -10.63 2.26
CA ASN A 159 9.30 -10.36 3.64
C ASN A 159 8.48 -9.06 3.77
N LEU A 160 7.38 -8.96 3.04
CA LEU A 160 6.41 -7.88 3.20
C LEU A 160 5.46 -8.17 4.36
N THR A 161 5.29 -7.22 5.26
CA THR A 161 4.25 -7.25 6.30
C THR A 161 3.35 -6.03 6.18
N ILE A 162 2.04 -6.25 5.97
CA ILE A 162 1.01 -5.21 6.11
C ILE A 162 0.00 -5.69 7.15
N ARG A 163 -0.14 -4.94 8.24
CA ARG A 163 -1.02 -5.34 9.34
C ARG A 163 -1.78 -4.19 9.97
N ASP A 164 -2.92 -4.53 10.58
CA ASP A 164 -3.75 -3.60 11.34
C ASP A 164 -4.07 -2.31 10.54
N SER A 165 -4.19 -2.45 9.21
CA SER A 165 -4.28 -1.34 8.26
C SER A 165 -5.61 -1.35 7.51
N VAL A 166 -5.97 -0.22 6.94
CA VAL A 166 -7.27 -0.01 6.29
C VAL A 166 -7.09 0.58 4.90
N ALA A 167 -7.79 0.00 3.90
CA ALA A 167 -7.88 0.57 2.55
C ALA A 167 -9.34 0.74 2.14
N HIS A 168 -9.77 1.96 1.81
CA HIS A 168 -11.17 2.20 1.46
C HIS A 168 -11.37 3.37 0.51
N ASP A 169 -12.50 3.34 -0.19
CA ASP A 169 -12.90 4.39 -1.11
C ASP A 169 -11.84 4.68 -2.20
N ASN A 170 -11.09 3.65 -2.63
CA ASN A 170 -10.11 3.74 -3.70
C ASN A 170 -10.72 3.30 -5.04
N SER A 171 -10.27 3.87 -6.16
CA SER A 171 -10.82 3.58 -7.49
C SER A 171 -10.40 2.21 -8.04
N LEU A 172 -9.38 1.59 -7.47
CA LEU A 172 -8.94 0.24 -7.82
C LEU A 172 -8.95 -0.66 -6.59
N ASP A 173 -8.02 -1.62 -6.48
CA ASP A 173 -7.98 -2.57 -5.37
C ASP A 173 -7.50 -1.91 -4.06
N GLY A 174 -8.04 -2.37 -2.93
CA GLY A 174 -7.59 -1.90 -1.62
C GLY A 174 -6.17 -2.35 -1.29
N PHE A 175 -5.90 -3.65 -1.41
CA PHE A 175 -4.60 -4.27 -1.16
C PHE A 175 -4.22 -5.18 -2.34
N VAL A 176 -3.03 -5.00 -2.85
CA VAL A 176 -2.44 -5.85 -3.90
C VAL A 176 -1.19 -6.54 -3.36
N ALA A 177 -0.95 -7.77 -3.72
CA ALA A 177 0.30 -8.48 -3.56
C ALA A 177 0.72 -9.00 -4.94
N ASP A 178 1.68 -8.34 -5.58
CA ASP A 178 2.18 -8.67 -6.92
C ASP A 178 3.68 -8.95 -6.84
N TYR A 179 4.13 -10.10 -7.34
CA TYR A 179 5.52 -10.59 -7.25
C TYR A 179 6.08 -10.73 -5.83
N GLN A 180 5.25 -10.88 -4.80
CA GLN A 180 5.73 -10.96 -3.42
C GLN A 180 6.30 -12.34 -3.10
N VAL A 181 7.40 -12.38 -2.35
CA VAL A 181 8.05 -13.63 -1.91
C VAL A 181 8.12 -13.65 -0.39
N GLY A 182 7.33 -14.51 0.22
CA GLY A 182 7.13 -14.50 1.66
C GLY A 182 6.43 -13.22 2.12
N GLY A 183 5.74 -13.28 3.21
CA GLY A 183 5.10 -12.12 3.79
C GLY A 183 3.69 -12.37 4.29
N VAL A 184 3.08 -11.33 4.83
CA VAL A 184 1.77 -11.44 5.47
C VAL A 184 0.94 -10.17 5.32
N PHE A 185 -0.35 -10.36 5.02
CA PHE A 185 -1.42 -9.40 5.28
C PHE A 185 -2.20 -9.90 6.50
N GLU A 186 -2.17 -9.16 7.59
CA GLU A 186 -2.76 -9.58 8.86
C GLU A 186 -3.68 -8.52 9.45
N ASN A 187 -4.88 -8.91 9.85
CA ASN A 187 -5.88 -8.04 10.51
C ASN A 187 -6.20 -6.75 9.72
N ASN A 188 -6.11 -6.77 8.40
CA ASN A 188 -6.41 -5.59 7.58
C ASN A 188 -7.90 -5.54 7.22
N VAL A 189 -8.38 -4.34 6.98
CA VAL A 189 -9.77 -4.09 6.54
C VAL A 189 -9.77 -3.38 5.19
N SER A 190 -10.54 -3.92 4.23
CA SER A 190 -10.66 -3.37 2.88
C SER A 190 -12.13 -3.20 2.49
N TYR A 191 -12.60 -1.97 2.28
CA TYR A 191 -14.02 -1.75 1.98
C TYR A 191 -14.27 -0.59 1.01
N ASN A 192 -15.41 -0.65 0.31
CA ASN A 192 -15.86 0.39 -0.63
C ASN A 192 -14.83 0.75 -1.71
N ASN A 193 -13.91 -0.15 -2.06
CA ASN A 193 -13.05 0.07 -3.21
C ASN A 193 -13.80 -0.29 -4.49
N ASP A 194 -13.54 0.42 -5.59
CA ASP A 194 -14.28 0.22 -6.85
C ASP A 194 -13.96 -1.13 -7.52
N ARG A 195 -12.87 -1.81 -7.11
CA ARG A 195 -12.50 -3.16 -7.55
C ARG A 195 -12.48 -4.16 -6.38
N HIS A 196 -11.37 -4.87 -6.20
CA HIS A 196 -11.25 -5.92 -5.19
C HIS A 196 -10.82 -5.35 -3.83
N GLY A 197 -11.24 -6.03 -2.75
CA GLY A 197 -10.71 -5.74 -1.43
C GLY A 197 -9.23 -6.11 -1.34
N PHE A 198 -8.92 -7.38 -1.63
CA PHE A 198 -7.56 -7.94 -1.68
C PHE A 198 -7.33 -8.62 -3.03
N ASN A 199 -6.15 -8.45 -3.61
CA ASN A 199 -5.78 -9.03 -4.89
C ASN A 199 -4.35 -9.58 -4.84
N VAL A 200 -4.22 -10.92 -4.85
CA VAL A 200 -2.93 -11.61 -4.87
C VAL A 200 -2.68 -12.08 -6.30
N VAL A 201 -1.62 -11.58 -6.92
CA VAL A 201 -1.40 -11.77 -8.36
C VAL A 201 0.02 -12.22 -8.69
N THR A 202 0.19 -12.57 -9.96
CA THR A 202 1.45 -12.93 -10.59
C THR A 202 2.14 -14.09 -9.86
N SER A 203 3.41 -14.06 -9.65
CA SER A 203 4.19 -15.13 -9.00
C SER A 203 4.28 -15.00 -7.48
N THR A 204 3.38 -14.28 -6.84
CA THR A 204 3.33 -14.18 -5.38
C THR A 204 3.26 -15.58 -4.76
N HIS A 205 4.12 -15.88 -3.80
CA HIS A 205 4.19 -17.20 -3.15
C HIS A 205 4.75 -17.13 -1.73
N ASP A 206 4.57 -18.24 -0.99
CA ASP A 206 4.91 -18.31 0.43
C ASP A 206 4.24 -17.18 1.22
N PHE A 207 2.96 -16.86 0.88
CA PHE A 207 2.28 -15.67 1.36
C PHE A 207 1.05 -16.01 2.21
N THR A 208 0.87 -15.30 3.31
CA THR A 208 -0.24 -15.52 4.24
C THR A 208 -1.18 -14.33 4.29
N LEU A 209 -2.48 -14.59 4.22
CA LEU A 209 -3.53 -13.64 4.54
C LEU A 209 -4.24 -14.14 5.81
N SER A 210 -4.07 -13.42 6.94
CA SER A 210 -4.60 -13.83 8.24
C SER A 210 -5.59 -12.83 8.78
N ASN A 211 -6.81 -13.29 9.12
CA ASN A 211 -7.86 -12.50 9.75
C ASN A 211 -8.22 -11.18 9.03
N ASN A 212 -8.06 -11.12 7.71
CA ASN A 212 -8.41 -9.91 6.95
C ASN A 212 -9.92 -9.83 6.72
N VAL A 213 -10.44 -8.63 6.60
CA VAL A 213 -11.86 -8.35 6.37
C VAL A 213 -12.05 -7.56 5.08
N ALA A 214 -12.94 -8.01 4.19
CA ALA A 214 -13.28 -7.29 2.96
C ALA A 214 -14.79 -7.23 2.76
N TYR A 215 -15.34 -6.01 2.63
CA TYR A 215 -16.78 -5.83 2.42
C TYR A 215 -17.12 -4.60 1.56
N GLY A 216 -18.26 -4.64 0.89
CA GLY A 216 -18.75 -3.50 0.11
C GLY A 216 -17.87 -3.12 -1.08
N ASN A 217 -16.93 -3.97 -1.51
CA ASN A 217 -16.09 -3.68 -2.66
C ASN A 217 -16.84 -3.96 -3.98
N GLY A 218 -16.53 -3.19 -5.03
CA GLY A 218 -17.13 -3.33 -6.35
C GLY A 218 -16.71 -4.59 -7.11
N GLY A 219 -15.65 -5.25 -6.68
CA GLY A 219 -15.17 -6.54 -7.15
C GLY A 219 -15.38 -7.67 -6.14
N ALA A 220 -14.46 -8.63 -6.11
CA ALA A 220 -14.42 -9.67 -5.09
C ALA A 220 -13.84 -9.15 -3.77
N GLY A 221 -14.20 -9.79 -2.66
CA GLY A 221 -13.58 -9.50 -1.37
C GLY A 221 -12.09 -9.83 -1.39
N LEU A 222 -11.75 -11.04 -1.83
CA LEU A 222 -10.38 -11.49 -2.08
C LEU A 222 -10.31 -12.21 -3.43
N VAL A 223 -9.32 -11.91 -4.23
CA VAL A 223 -9.00 -12.68 -5.44
C VAL A 223 -7.54 -13.13 -5.42
N VAL A 224 -7.31 -14.41 -5.75
CA VAL A 224 -5.99 -14.95 -6.03
C VAL A 224 -5.97 -15.35 -7.50
N GLN A 225 -5.20 -14.67 -8.31
CA GLN A 225 -5.27 -14.83 -9.77
C GLN A 225 -3.94 -14.60 -10.47
N ARG A 226 -3.81 -15.12 -11.69
CA ARG A 226 -2.70 -14.76 -12.56
C ARG A 226 -2.86 -13.31 -13.03
N GLY A 227 -1.83 -12.48 -12.87
CA GLY A 227 -1.86 -11.09 -13.29
C GLY A 227 -1.92 -10.93 -14.82
N SER A 228 -0.90 -11.40 -15.54
CA SER A 228 -0.82 -11.33 -17.00
C SER A 228 -0.71 -12.71 -17.63
N TYR A 229 -1.13 -12.84 -18.89
CA TYR A 229 -1.24 -14.14 -19.60
C TYR A 229 0.07 -14.95 -19.64
N ASN A 230 1.21 -14.30 -19.70
CA ASN A 230 2.53 -14.95 -19.81
C ASN A 230 3.29 -15.00 -18.48
N LEU A 231 2.70 -14.56 -17.39
CA LEU A 231 3.36 -14.54 -16.08
C LEU A 231 3.04 -15.82 -15.28
N PRO A 232 3.91 -16.22 -14.34
CA PRO A 232 3.62 -17.31 -13.42
C PRO A 232 2.36 -17.06 -12.61
N HIS A 233 1.79 -18.12 -12.08
CA HIS A 233 0.62 -18.06 -11.19
C HIS A 233 1.06 -17.85 -9.75
N PRO A 234 0.22 -17.24 -8.88
CA PRO A 234 0.41 -17.31 -7.44
C PRO A 234 0.33 -18.76 -6.95
N TYR A 235 1.10 -19.12 -5.94
CA TYR A 235 1.11 -20.47 -5.35
C TYR A 235 1.59 -20.42 -3.90
N ASP A 236 1.36 -21.51 -3.15
CA ASP A 236 1.70 -21.60 -1.72
C ASP A 236 1.12 -20.42 -0.92
N ILE A 237 -0.19 -20.19 -1.08
CA ILE A 237 -0.94 -19.13 -0.41
C ILE A 237 -1.78 -19.70 0.73
N LEU A 238 -1.63 -19.18 1.93
CA LEU A 238 -2.48 -19.47 3.07
C LEU A 238 -3.46 -18.33 3.33
N ILE A 239 -4.76 -18.63 3.31
CA ILE A 239 -5.83 -17.73 3.73
C ILE A 239 -6.43 -18.34 4.99
N ASP A 240 -6.19 -17.72 6.16
CA ASP A 240 -6.60 -18.25 7.46
C ASP A 240 -7.44 -17.22 8.23
N GLY A 241 -8.68 -17.55 8.48
CA GLY A 241 -9.63 -16.66 9.15
C GLY A 241 -10.11 -15.51 8.26
N GLY A 242 -10.63 -14.49 8.90
CA GLY A 242 -11.17 -13.30 8.26
C GLY A 242 -12.62 -13.42 7.80
N ALA A 243 -13.14 -12.33 7.23
CA ALA A 243 -14.51 -12.25 6.75
C ALA A 243 -14.59 -11.52 5.40
N TYR A 244 -15.27 -12.13 4.43
CA TYR A 244 -15.40 -11.63 3.06
C TYR A 244 -16.89 -11.56 2.70
N TYR A 245 -17.52 -10.40 2.87
CA TYR A 245 -18.97 -10.30 2.78
C TYR A 245 -19.48 -9.04 2.08
N ASP A 246 -20.69 -9.09 1.58
CA ASP A 246 -21.36 -7.95 0.92
C ASP A 246 -20.54 -7.28 -0.20
N ASN A 247 -19.65 -8.02 -0.86
CA ASN A 247 -18.94 -7.55 -2.04
C ASN A 247 -19.78 -7.76 -3.29
N ALA A 248 -19.59 -6.94 -4.31
CA ALA A 248 -20.43 -6.98 -5.51
C ALA A 248 -20.25 -8.25 -6.35
N LEU A 249 -19.09 -8.90 -6.28
CA LEU A 249 -18.80 -10.17 -6.97
C LEU A 249 -18.66 -11.30 -5.94
N GLU A 250 -17.60 -12.11 -6.03
CA GLU A 250 -17.36 -13.23 -5.12
C GLU A 250 -16.82 -12.75 -3.75
N GLY A 251 -17.07 -13.51 -2.70
CA GLY A 251 -16.39 -13.32 -1.43
C GLY A 251 -14.91 -13.64 -1.53
N VAL A 252 -14.58 -14.85 -2.01
CA VAL A 252 -13.22 -15.29 -2.34
C VAL A 252 -13.22 -15.94 -3.72
N GLN A 253 -12.33 -15.50 -4.60
CA GLN A 253 -12.16 -16.05 -5.95
C GLN A 253 -10.74 -16.60 -6.13
N LEU A 254 -10.63 -17.87 -6.48
CA LEU A 254 -9.37 -18.54 -6.83
C LEU A 254 -9.36 -18.82 -8.34
N LYS A 255 -8.46 -18.15 -9.07
CA LYS A 255 -8.46 -18.18 -10.52
C LYS A 255 -7.05 -18.28 -11.10
N MET A 256 -6.75 -19.43 -11.72
CA MET A 256 -5.42 -19.70 -12.27
C MET A 256 -4.32 -19.57 -11.21
N THR A 257 -4.46 -20.34 -10.16
CA THR A 257 -3.54 -20.47 -9.03
C THR A 257 -3.45 -21.94 -8.63
N HIS A 258 -2.49 -22.32 -7.80
CA HIS A 258 -2.37 -23.66 -7.22
C HIS A 258 -1.79 -23.59 -5.81
N ASP A 259 -1.92 -24.68 -5.06
CA ASP A 259 -1.42 -24.80 -3.69
C ASP A 259 -1.92 -23.66 -2.77
N VAL A 260 -3.25 -23.38 -2.86
CA VAL A 260 -3.92 -22.41 -2.00
C VAL A 260 -4.71 -23.14 -0.92
N THR A 261 -4.48 -22.76 0.33
CA THR A 261 -5.27 -23.22 1.48
C THR A 261 -6.18 -22.11 1.94
N LEU A 262 -7.49 -22.36 1.97
CA LEU A 262 -8.50 -21.48 2.56
C LEU A 262 -9.13 -22.19 3.75
N GLN A 263 -9.02 -21.62 4.94
CA GLN A 263 -9.58 -22.19 6.16
C GLN A 263 -10.08 -21.12 7.12
N ASN A 264 -11.00 -21.49 8.01
CA ASN A 264 -11.52 -20.65 9.09
C ASN A 264 -12.14 -19.30 8.67
N ALA A 265 -12.41 -19.09 7.38
CA ALA A 265 -12.95 -17.82 6.85
C ALA A 265 -14.49 -17.80 6.88
N GLU A 266 -15.06 -16.65 7.12
CA GLU A 266 -16.50 -16.38 6.99
C GLU A 266 -16.78 -15.72 5.63
N ILE A 267 -17.65 -16.33 4.81
CA ILE A 267 -17.96 -15.84 3.47
C ILE A 267 -19.48 -15.81 3.30
N TYR A 268 -20.06 -14.61 3.16
CA TYR A 268 -21.53 -14.47 3.07
C TYR A 268 -21.96 -13.15 2.39
N GLY A 269 -23.20 -13.09 1.91
CA GLY A 269 -23.83 -11.87 1.41
C GLY A 269 -23.24 -11.30 0.10
N ASN A 270 -22.34 -12.01 -0.57
CA ASN A 270 -21.70 -11.51 -1.78
C ASN A 270 -22.61 -11.64 -3.01
N GLY A 271 -22.38 -10.81 -4.02
CA GLY A 271 -23.26 -10.68 -5.18
C GLY A 271 -23.26 -11.87 -6.14
N LEU A 272 -22.20 -12.67 -6.19
CA LEU A 272 -22.10 -13.89 -7.00
C LEU A 272 -22.00 -15.13 -6.10
N TYR A 273 -20.80 -15.66 -5.89
CA TYR A 273 -20.57 -16.87 -5.11
C TYR A 273 -19.77 -16.56 -3.83
N GLY A 274 -19.86 -17.46 -2.88
CA GLY A 274 -19.07 -17.40 -1.65
C GLY A 274 -17.56 -17.57 -1.86
#